data_0f012d2094b7bf26df9c468b281dd06d
#
_entry.id   0f012d2094b7bf26df9c468b281dd06d
#
_cell.length_a   1.000
_cell.length_b   1.000
_cell.length_c   1.000
_cell.angle_alpha   90.00
_cell.angle_beta   90.00
_cell.angle_gamma   90.00
#
_symmetry.space_group_name_H-M   'P 1'
#
loop_
_entity.id
_entity.type
_entity.pdbx_description
1 polymer ?
#
loop_
_entity_poly.entity_id
_entity_poly.type
_entity_poly.pdbx_seq_one_letter_code
_entity_poly.pdbx_strand_id
1 'polypeptide(L)'
;MISTLESNCGAPATAGIDFNNHPCFSKEAHKKYGRVHLPIAPRCNIQCNFCNRKYDCINESRPGVTSSVLTPGQALAYLDNVIAKRQEISVMGIAGPGDPFANPEETMETLRLVRKKYPKLMLCVASNGMGIGPYIDELADLKTSHVTITMTAIDPAIGAKIYSWVRDGKRPLRGEEGAAVLISRQIEAIVRLKQRGVVVKVNSIIIPGINDEHIPEIAAKAGALGADLMNCMAMVPVKGAVFEEVAPPDNLMTARVRLQSERHLPQMTHCARCRADAVGFIGEDMTSEQHDTIRHFAGMSLNPDENAQRPYIAVATMEGALVNQHLGEAERLAIYAPDLAAPGRFRLVETRPTPEEGGGDNRWATLAEKLKDCRAIMVTSAGPTPQKVLTAHGLKVVEMEGLIDEGLKAVFADQPVPASMKRRFTSCGAGVSCKGTGNGCG
;
A
#
# COMPACT_ATOMS: atom_id res chain seq x y z
N MET A 1 36.49 -37.21 -12.55
CA MET A 1 36.92 -35.80 -12.54
C MET A 1 35.81 -35.01 -13.16
N ILE A 2 34.94 -34.46 -12.32
CA ILE A 2 33.83 -33.58 -12.76
C ILE A 2 34.27 -32.17 -12.45
N SER A 3 34.51 -31.41 -13.50
CA SER A 3 34.92 -30.02 -13.49
C SER A 3 33.75 -29.15 -12.98
N THR A 4 33.95 -28.46 -11.87
CA THR A 4 33.07 -27.38 -11.36
C THR A 4 33.20 -26.17 -12.28
N LEU A 5 32.18 -25.92 -13.07
CA LEU A 5 32.00 -24.64 -13.77
C LEU A 5 31.53 -23.58 -12.74
N GLU A 6 32.47 -22.80 -12.25
CA GLU A 6 32.20 -21.55 -11.57
C GLU A 6 31.66 -20.54 -12.60
N SER A 7 30.37 -20.29 -12.57
CA SER A 7 29.75 -19.20 -13.31
C SER A 7 30.07 -17.87 -12.62
N ASN A 8 31.14 -17.25 -13.04
CA ASN A 8 31.54 -15.91 -12.62
C ASN A 8 30.69 -14.86 -13.37
N CYS A 9 29.43 -14.63 -12.94
CA CYS A 9 28.69 -13.46 -13.33
C CYS A 9 29.15 -12.30 -12.43
N GLY A 10 29.96 -11.41 -12.99
CA GLY A 10 30.46 -10.22 -12.34
C GLY A 10 29.33 -9.32 -11.85
N ALA A 11 28.96 -9.45 -10.59
CA ALA A 11 28.11 -8.48 -9.91
C ALA A 11 28.89 -7.17 -9.77
N PRO A 12 28.29 -6.00 -10.11
CA PRO A 12 28.95 -4.72 -9.87
C PRO A 12 29.22 -4.58 -8.37
N ALA A 13 30.44 -4.22 -8.02
CA ALA A 13 30.92 -4.11 -6.65
C ALA A 13 30.03 -3.18 -5.82
N THR A 14 29.10 -3.75 -5.05
CA THR A 14 28.34 -3.07 -4.00
C THR A 14 29.24 -3.00 -2.77
N ALA A 15 30.22 -2.10 -2.79
CA ALA A 15 31.20 -1.98 -1.74
C ALA A 15 30.51 -1.80 -0.37
N GLY A 16 30.52 -2.84 0.45
CA GLY A 16 30.18 -2.80 1.87
C GLY A 16 28.74 -3.15 2.26
N ILE A 17 27.87 -3.59 1.36
CA ILE A 17 26.54 -4.11 1.74
C ILE A 17 26.56 -5.65 1.66
N ASP A 18 26.38 -6.30 2.80
CA ASP A 18 26.26 -7.76 2.85
C ASP A 18 24.79 -8.18 2.73
N PHE A 19 24.38 -8.67 1.56
CA PHE A 19 23.01 -9.09 1.28
C PHE A 19 22.57 -10.32 2.08
N ASN A 20 23.51 -11.10 2.64
CA ASN A 20 23.20 -12.24 3.49
C ASN A 20 22.58 -11.80 4.84
N ASN A 21 22.71 -10.54 5.21
CA ASN A 21 22.15 -9.97 6.44
C ASN A 21 20.68 -9.56 6.31
N HIS A 22 20.02 -9.86 5.18
CA HIS A 22 18.60 -9.55 5.01
C HIS A 22 17.73 -10.59 5.71
N PRO A 23 16.93 -10.20 6.74
CA PRO A 23 16.18 -11.16 7.56
C PRO A 23 15.12 -11.96 6.79
N CYS A 24 14.57 -11.43 5.68
CA CYS A 24 13.57 -12.15 4.89
C CYS A 24 14.19 -13.15 3.89
N PHE A 25 15.50 -13.11 3.65
CA PHE A 25 16.16 -13.94 2.63
C PHE A 25 17.13 -14.96 3.23
N SER A 26 17.50 -14.83 4.50
CA SER A 26 18.41 -15.76 5.19
C SER A 26 17.81 -16.22 6.52
N LYS A 27 17.77 -17.54 6.73
CA LYS A 27 17.32 -18.17 7.98
C LYS A 27 18.22 -17.85 9.17
N GLU A 28 19.50 -17.64 8.94
CA GLU A 28 20.46 -17.24 9.97
C GLU A 28 20.29 -15.76 10.32
N ALA A 29 20.08 -14.93 9.31
CA ALA A 29 19.94 -13.49 9.47
C ALA A 29 18.68 -13.09 10.23
N HIS A 30 17.55 -13.81 10.05
CA HIS A 30 16.28 -13.42 10.68
C HIS A 30 16.31 -13.42 12.22
N LYS A 31 17.26 -14.13 12.83
CA LYS A 31 17.45 -14.16 14.30
C LYS A 31 18.42 -13.09 14.81
N LYS A 32 19.20 -12.49 13.92
CA LYS A 32 20.26 -11.56 14.28
C LYS A 32 19.98 -10.12 13.84
N TYR A 33 19.23 -9.97 12.77
CA TYR A 33 18.98 -8.68 12.14
C TYR A 33 17.49 -8.36 12.09
N GLY A 34 17.19 -7.09 12.31
CA GLY A 34 15.85 -6.52 12.23
C GLY A 34 15.63 -5.75 10.93
N ARG A 35 14.38 -5.41 10.70
CA ARG A 35 13.94 -4.52 9.61
C ARG A 35 13.12 -3.37 10.17
N VAL A 36 13.05 -2.29 9.40
CA VAL A 36 12.06 -1.22 9.59
C VAL A 36 11.30 -1.02 8.30
N HIS A 37 9.98 -0.99 8.36
CA HIS A 37 9.14 -0.63 7.24
C HIS A 37 8.68 0.81 7.38
N LEU A 38 8.78 1.57 6.29
CA LEU A 38 8.32 2.96 6.23
C LEU A 38 6.98 3.00 5.48
N PRO A 39 5.87 3.32 6.15
CA PRO A 39 4.54 3.35 5.56
C PRO A 39 4.32 4.65 4.77
N ILE A 40 4.80 4.71 3.55
CA ILE A 40 4.76 5.90 2.70
C ILE A 40 3.87 5.74 1.46
N ALA A 41 3.32 4.55 1.22
CA ALA A 41 2.64 4.19 -0.01
C ALA A 41 1.15 3.86 0.21
N PRO A 42 0.27 4.85 0.44
CA PRO A 42 -1.12 4.60 0.79
C PRO A 42 -1.99 4.15 -0.40
N ARG A 43 -1.67 4.54 -1.63
CA ARG A 43 -2.45 4.21 -2.83
C ARG A 43 -2.06 2.85 -3.40
N CYS A 44 -2.96 2.24 -4.20
CA CYS A 44 -2.66 1.05 -4.98
C CYS A 44 -3.22 1.21 -6.40
N ASN A 45 -2.58 0.58 -7.36
CA ASN A 45 -2.94 0.61 -8.78
C ASN A 45 -3.64 -0.67 -9.26
N ILE A 46 -3.95 -1.60 -8.34
CA ILE A 46 -4.79 -2.77 -8.60
C ILE A 46 -5.77 -3.00 -7.44
N GLN A 47 -6.86 -3.72 -7.70
CA GLN A 47 -7.76 -4.21 -6.65
C GLN A 47 -7.79 -5.73 -6.70
N CYS A 48 -7.18 -6.36 -5.70
CA CYS A 48 -7.28 -7.79 -5.48
C CYS A 48 -8.60 -8.13 -4.78
N ASN A 49 -9.26 -9.23 -5.18
CA ASN A 49 -10.53 -9.67 -4.61
C ASN A 49 -10.42 -10.13 -3.14
N PHE A 50 -9.22 -10.47 -2.67
CA PHE A 50 -8.94 -10.78 -1.27
C PHE A 50 -8.49 -9.56 -0.44
N CYS A 51 -8.46 -8.36 -1.01
CA CYS A 51 -8.00 -7.15 -0.34
C CYS A 51 -9.15 -6.16 -0.12
N ASN A 52 -9.20 -5.60 1.09
CA ASN A 52 -9.99 -4.43 1.40
C ASN A 52 -9.05 -3.28 1.77
N ARG A 53 -9.09 -2.17 1.05
CA ARG A 53 -8.18 -1.03 1.20
C ARG A 53 -8.35 -0.24 2.51
N LYS A 54 -9.28 -0.64 3.38
CA LYS A 54 -9.32 -0.20 4.79
C LYS A 54 -8.14 -0.75 5.61
N TYR A 55 -7.50 -1.82 5.12
CA TYR A 55 -6.39 -2.52 5.77
C TYR A 55 -5.14 -2.43 4.92
N ASP A 56 -4.01 -2.75 5.54
CA ASP A 56 -2.72 -2.85 4.86
C ASP A 56 -2.75 -3.91 3.75
N CYS A 57 -1.84 -3.80 2.79
CA CYS A 57 -1.73 -4.73 1.68
C CYS A 57 -1.46 -6.15 2.17
N ILE A 58 -2.41 -7.06 1.93
CA ILE A 58 -2.34 -8.44 2.40
C ILE A 58 -1.32 -9.30 1.64
N ASN A 59 -0.84 -8.83 0.50
CA ASN A 59 0.24 -9.48 -0.24
C ASN A 59 1.58 -9.40 0.49
N GLU A 60 1.75 -8.36 1.32
CA GLU A 60 3.01 -8.07 1.99
C GLU A 60 2.87 -8.06 3.50
N SER A 61 1.65 -7.78 3.98
CA SER A 61 1.37 -7.58 5.39
C SER A 61 0.30 -8.56 5.89
N ARG A 62 0.27 -8.79 7.18
CA ARG A 62 -0.91 -9.39 7.83
C ARG A 62 -2.03 -8.34 7.91
N PRO A 63 -3.30 -8.77 7.99
CA PRO A 63 -4.41 -7.85 8.15
C PRO A 63 -4.19 -6.90 9.33
N GLY A 64 -4.41 -5.61 9.10
CA GLY A 64 -4.27 -4.58 10.11
C GLY A 64 -4.32 -3.20 9.47
N VAL A 65 -4.20 -2.19 10.29
CA VAL A 65 -4.18 -0.80 9.83
C VAL A 65 -2.90 -0.14 10.30
N THR A 66 -2.13 0.36 9.35
CA THR A 66 -0.94 1.17 9.62
C THR A 66 -1.30 2.37 10.48
N SER A 67 -0.48 2.62 11.49
CA SER A 67 -0.71 3.69 12.48
C SER A 67 -0.76 5.07 11.83
N SER A 68 0.10 5.32 10.84
CA SER A 68 0.21 6.59 10.13
C SER A 68 0.92 6.41 8.79
N VAL A 69 0.69 7.33 7.88
CA VAL A 69 1.45 7.45 6.62
C VAL A 69 2.42 8.61 6.75
N LEU A 70 3.66 8.39 6.36
CA LEU A 70 4.74 9.36 6.47
C LEU A 70 5.06 9.99 5.11
N THR A 71 5.45 11.27 5.12
CA THR A 71 6.12 11.88 3.96
C THR A 71 7.58 11.42 3.91
N PRO A 72 8.29 11.57 2.78
CA PRO A 72 9.70 11.20 2.69
C PRO A 72 10.59 11.79 3.79
N GLY A 73 10.42 13.07 4.11
CA GLY A 73 11.16 13.72 5.19
C GLY A 73 10.80 13.18 6.58
N GLN A 74 9.50 12.98 6.86
CA GLN A 74 9.04 12.38 8.12
C GLN A 74 9.52 10.93 8.24
N ALA A 75 9.54 10.17 7.14
CA ALA A 75 10.04 8.81 7.09
C ALA A 75 11.54 8.75 7.42
N LEU A 76 12.34 9.69 6.90
CA LEU A 76 13.76 9.78 7.24
C LEU A 76 13.95 10.12 8.72
N ALA A 77 13.22 11.10 9.26
CA ALA A 77 13.32 11.51 10.67
C ALA A 77 12.88 10.36 11.62
N TYR A 78 11.82 9.63 11.24
CA TYR A 78 11.41 8.43 11.95
C TYR A 78 12.47 7.33 11.91
N LEU A 79 13.06 7.07 10.74
CA LEU A 79 14.14 6.12 10.56
C LEU A 79 15.36 6.47 11.43
N ASP A 80 15.72 7.74 11.53
CA ASP A 80 16.80 8.22 12.41
C ASP A 80 16.54 7.82 13.86
N ASN A 81 15.32 8.02 14.34
CA ASN A 81 14.93 7.66 15.70
C ASN A 81 14.99 6.14 15.94
N VAL A 82 14.52 5.36 14.94
CA VAL A 82 14.54 3.89 15.03
C VAL A 82 15.98 3.38 15.06
N ILE A 83 16.85 3.80 14.14
CA ILE A 83 18.24 3.31 14.06
C ILE A 83 19.03 3.72 15.30
N ALA A 84 18.78 4.90 15.87
CA ALA A 84 19.43 5.33 17.11
C ALA A 84 19.10 4.42 18.30
N LYS A 85 17.91 3.84 18.33
CA LYS A 85 17.45 2.96 19.43
C LYS A 85 17.65 1.47 19.14
N ARG A 86 17.74 1.06 17.87
CA ARG A 86 17.74 -0.34 17.43
C ARG A 86 18.86 -0.58 16.42
N GLN A 87 20.02 -0.93 16.93
CA GLN A 87 21.23 -1.13 16.11
C GLN A 87 21.21 -2.42 15.27
N GLU A 88 20.32 -3.36 15.60
CA GLU A 88 20.13 -4.59 14.84
C GLU A 88 19.43 -4.38 13.49
N ILE A 89 18.89 -3.18 13.22
CA ILE A 89 18.21 -2.89 11.94
C ILE A 89 19.23 -2.89 10.79
N SER A 90 19.09 -3.88 9.92
CA SER A 90 19.94 -4.03 8.72
C SER A 90 19.22 -3.64 7.42
N VAL A 91 17.88 -3.57 7.45
CA VAL A 91 17.03 -3.34 6.27
C VAL A 91 16.01 -2.25 6.54
N MET A 92 15.90 -1.31 5.61
CA MET A 92 14.74 -0.43 5.46
C MET A 92 13.90 -0.94 4.29
N GLY A 93 12.61 -1.16 4.53
CA GLY A 93 11.66 -1.66 3.56
C GLY A 93 10.49 -0.70 3.31
N ILE A 94 9.98 -0.70 2.08
CA ILE A 94 8.72 -0.06 1.70
C ILE A 94 7.79 -1.16 1.18
N ALA A 95 6.75 -1.47 1.96
CA ALA A 95 5.83 -2.57 1.70
C ALA A 95 4.36 -2.19 1.91
N GLY A 96 4.04 -0.94 1.73
CA GLY A 96 2.65 -0.50 1.87
C GLY A 96 2.47 0.85 2.57
N PRO A 97 1.22 1.10 3.05
CA PRO A 97 0.06 0.19 3.17
C PRO A 97 -0.62 -0.19 1.83
N GLY A 98 -0.30 0.49 0.75
CA GLY A 98 -0.72 0.16 -0.62
C GLY A 98 0.41 -0.44 -1.45
N ASP A 99 0.67 0.16 -2.62
CA ASP A 99 1.76 -0.24 -3.50
C ASP A 99 2.76 0.92 -3.69
N PRO A 100 4.07 0.70 -3.51
CA PRO A 100 5.10 1.73 -3.66
C PRO A 100 5.06 2.44 -5.01
N PHE A 101 4.78 1.73 -6.10
CA PHE A 101 4.76 2.31 -7.45
C PHE A 101 3.37 2.76 -7.93
N ALA A 102 2.39 2.75 -7.04
CA ALA A 102 1.23 3.64 -7.11
C ALA A 102 1.48 4.99 -6.41
N ASN A 103 2.62 5.12 -5.73
CA ASN A 103 3.12 6.31 -5.02
C ASN A 103 4.61 6.53 -5.35
N PRO A 104 4.97 6.61 -6.64
CA PRO A 104 6.37 6.51 -7.04
C PRO A 104 7.22 7.70 -6.59
N GLU A 105 6.66 8.89 -6.52
CA GLU A 105 7.38 10.08 -6.11
C GLU A 105 7.83 9.98 -4.66
N GLU A 106 6.90 9.68 -3.76
CA GLU A 106 7.15 9.53 -2.33
C GLU A 106 8.11 8.34 -2.07
N THR A 107 7.93 7.26 -2.83
CA THR A 107 8.78 6.07 -2.74
C THR A 107 10.21 6.37 -3.16
N MET A 108 10.42 6.94 -4.33
CA MET A 108 11.75 7.20 -4.85
C MET A 108 12.48 8.27 -4.04
N GLU A 109 11.77 9.33 -3.63
CA GLU A 109 12.36 10.36 -2.77
C GLU A 109 12.79 9.79 -1.41
N THR A 110 11.98 8.95 -0.79
CA THR A 110 12.35 8.27 0.46
C THR A 110 13.62 7.43 0.27
N LEU A 111 13.69 6.64 -0.81
CA LEU A 111 14.86 5.81 -1.10
C LEU A 111 16.12 6.65 -1.33
N ARG A 112 16.03 7.78 -2.05
CA ARG A 112 17.14 8.73 -2.26
C ARG A 112 17.64 9.32 -0.94
N LEU A 113 16.71 9.81 -0.11
CA LEU A 113 17.04 10.40 1.19
C LEU A 113 17.72 9.39 2.11
N VAL A 114 17.16 8.18 2.20
CA VAL A 114 17.71 7.11 3.03
C VAL A 114 19.07 6.66 2.49
N ARG A 115 19.24 6.44 1.21
CA ARG A 115 20.52 6.04 0.62
C ARG A 115 21.60 7.09 0.87
N LYS A 116 21.28 8.38 0.73
CA LYS A 116 22.20 9.48 0.99
C LYS A 116 22.68 9.49 2.43
N LYS A 117 21.79 9.26 3.40
CA LYS A 117 22.13 9.31 4.84
C LYS A 117 22.70 8.00 5.37
N TYR A 118 22.20 6.87 4.88
CA TYR A 118 22.55 5.53 5.32
C TYR A 118 23.10 4.68 4.14
N PRO A 119 24.33 4.96 3.68
CA PRO A 119 24.87 4.32 2.47
C PRO A 119 25.04 2.81 2.58
N LYS A 120 25.10 2.25 3.78
CA LYS A 120 25.27 0.80 4.05
C LYS A 120 23.97 0.08 4.38
N LEU A 121 22.87 0.79 4.60
CA LEU A 121 21.58 0.18 4.94
C LEU A 121 21.01 -0.52 3.69
N MET A 122 20.55 -1.75 3.84
CA MET A 122 19.86 -2.43 2.75
C MET A 122 18.52 -1.77 2.48
N LEU A 123 18.21 -1.55 1.20
CA LEU A 123 16.92 -1.06 0.75
C LEU A 123 16.12 -2.21 0.15
N CYS A 124 14.89 -2.37 0.58
CA CYS A 124 13.97 -3.40 0.10
C CYS A 124 12.63 -2.76 -0.29
N VAL A 125 12.06 -3.21 -1.40
CA VAL A 125 10.75 -2.71 -1.85
C VAL A 125 9.87 -3.90 -2.22
N ALA A 126 8.58 -3.85 -1.84
CA ALA A 126 7.62 -4.87 -2.21
C ALA A 126 6.46 -4.26 -3.01
N SER A 127 6.22 -4.77 -4.22
CA SER A 127 5.26 -4.21 -5.17
C SER A 127 4.45 -5.30 -5.87
N ASN A 128 3.28 -4.93 -6.36
CA ASN A 128 2.50 -5.77 -7.27
C ASN A 128 3.09 -5.84 -8.70
N GLY A 129 4.14 -5.07 -9.00
CA GLY A 129 4.83 -5.07 -10.28
C GLY A 129 4.23 -4.18 -11.36
N MET A 130 3.02 -3.65 -11.19
CA MET A 130 2.31 -2.90 -12.25
C MET A 130 3.00 -1.58 -12.62
N GLY A 131 3.50 -0.84 -11.63
CA GLY A 131 4.06 0.51 -11.83
C GLY A 131 5.57 0.61 -11.75
N ILE A 132 6.29 -0.45 -11.42
CA ILE A 132 7.73 -0.41 -11.11
C ILE A 132 8.63 -0.16 -12.33
N GLY A 133 8.20 -0.56 -13.53
CA GLY A 133 9.01 -0.58 -14.76
C GLY A 133 9.86 0.68 -14.99
N PRO A 134 9.30 1.90 -14.97
CA PRO A 134 10.06 3.13 -15.19
C PRO A 134 11.17 3.41 -14.17
N TYR A 135 11.10 2.80 -12.99
CA TYR A 135 11.97 3.11 -11.85
C TYR A 135 13.08 2.06 -11.62
N ILE A 136 13.10 0.95 -12.38
CA ILE A 136 14.02 -0.17 -12.16
C ILE A 136 15.47 0.27 -12.25
N ASP A 137 15.82 1.08 -13.23
CA ASP A 137 17.20 1.55 -13.41
C ASP A 137 17.64 2.42 -12.23
N GLU A 138 16.80 3.34 -11.79
CA GLU A 138 17.10 4.18 -10.62
C GLU A 138 17.14 3.36 -9.32
N LEU A 139 16.26 2.37 -9.14
CA LEU A 139 16.32 1.45 -8.00
C LEU A 139 17.67 0.73 -7.94
N ALA A 140 18.17 0.26 -9.07
CA ALA A 140 19.48 -0.39 -9.16
C ALA A 140 20.62 0.59 -8.88
N ASP A 141 20.55 1.81 -9.40
CA ASP A 141 21.57 2.85 -9.16
C ASP A 141 21.58 3.29 -7.69
N LEU A 142 20.43 3.33 -7.03
CA LEU A 142 20.29 3.51 -5.58
C LEU A 142 20.76 2.28 -4.77
N LYS A 143 21.21 1.22 -5.45
CA LYS A 143 21.64 -0.06 -4.83
C LYS A 143 20.53 -0.65 -3.94
N THR A 144 19.28 -0.62 -4.43
CA THR A 144 18.19 -1.37 -3.82
C THR A 144 18.53 -2.85 -3.94
N SER A 145 18.74 -3.49 -2.79
CA SER A 145 19.28 -4.85 -2.74
C SER A 145 18.24 -5.91 -3.11
N HIS A 146 17.01 -5.71 -2.68
CA HIS A 146 15.94 -6.69 -2.78
C HIS A 146 14.65 -6.04 -3.26
N VAL A 147 13.97 -6.69 -4.20
CA VAL A 147 12.62 -6.34 -4.65
C VAL A 147 11.74 -7.58 -4.57
N THR A 148 10.58 -7.42 -3.93
CA THR A 148 9.53 -8.43 -3.95
C THR A 148 8.50 -8.06 -5.01
N ILE A 149 8.19 -8.99 -5.92
CA ILE A 149 7.07 -8.87 -6.87
C ILE A 149 5.97 -9.84 -6.44
N THR A 150 4.76 -9.31 -6.21
CA THR A 150 3.61 -10.17 -5.93
C THR A 150 2.98 -10.64 -7.22
N MET A 151 3.05 -11.95 -7.50
CA MET A 151 2.50 -12.60 -8.69
C MET A 151 1.61 -13.76 -8.25
N THR A 152 0.31 -13.64 -8.45
CA THR A 152 -0.69 -14.61 -7.95
C THR A 152 -1.36 -15.38 -9.10
N ALA A 153 -1.07 -15.01 -10.35
CA ALA A 153 -1.42 -15.72 -11.57
C ALA A 153 -0.42 -15.42 -12.68
N ILE A 154 -0.25 -16.36 -13.63
CA ILE A 154 0.44 -16.16 -14.93
C ILE A 154 -0.48 -16.49 -16.11
N ASP A 155 -1.68 -16.98 -15.83
CA ASP A 155 -2.77 -17.17 -16.77
C ASP A 155 -3.79 -16.03 -16.60
N PRO A 156 -4.10 -15.25 -17.67
CA PRO A 156 -5.07 -14.16 -17.61
C PRO A 156 -6.47 -14.60 -17.16
N ALA A 157 -6.92 -15.80 -17.50
CA ALA A 157 -8.23 -16.31 -17.10
C ALA A 157 -8.30 -16.59 -15.58
N ILE A 158 -7.21 -17.05 -14.98
CA ILE A 158 -7.08 -17.20 -13.52
C ILE A 158 -6.96 -15.82 -12.89
N GLY A 159 -6.13 -14.93 -13.45
CA GLY A 159 -5.97 -13.56 -12.99
C GLY A 159 -7.27 -12.76 -12.99
N ALA A 160 -8.13 -12.95 -13.98
CA ALA A 160 -9.45 -12.33 -14.06
C ALA A 160 -10.37 -12.66 -12.87
N LYS A 161 -10.19 -13.83 -12.24
CA LYS A 161 -10.92 -14.24 -11.03
C LYS A 161 -10.34 -13.60 -9.76
N ILE A 162 -9.06 -13.17 -9.80
CA ILE A 162 -8.34 -12.67 -8.64
C ILE A 162 -8.37 -11.14 -8.55
N TYR A 163 -8.37 -10.44 -9.69
CA TYR A 163 -8.27 -8.99 -9.75
C TYR A 163 -9.57 -8.36 -10.24
N SER A 164 -10.20 -7.52 -9.44
CA SER A 164 -11.39 -6.75 -9.82
C SER A 164 -11.09 -5.74 -10.91
N TRP A 165 -9.94 -5.09 -10.81
CA TRP A 165 -9.42 -4.15 -11.80
C TRP A 165 -7.90 -3.96 -11.66
N VAL A 166 -7.29 -3.56 -12.77
CA VAL A 166 -5.88 -3.17 -12.89
C VAL A 166 -5.84 -1.82 -13.59
N ARG A 167 -5.09 -0.86 -13.04
CA ARG A 167 -4.99 0.49 -13.59
C ARG A 167 -3.75 0.60 -14.47
N ASP A 168 -3.94 0.79 -15.77
CA ASP A 168 -2.88 1.15 -16.71
C ASP A 168 -3.00 2.63 -17.09
N GLY A 169 -2.10 3.45 -16.56
CA GLY A 169 -2.19 4.90 -16.65
C GLY A 169 -3.49 5.44 -16.04
N LYS A 170 -4.36 6.01 -16.89
CA LYS A 170 -5.68 6.54 -16.49
C LYS A 170 -6.83 5.53 -16.70
N ARG A 171 -6.57 4.35 -17.28
CA ARG A 171 -7.59 3.38 -17.67
C ARG A 171 -7.69 2.25 -16.64
N PRO A 172 -8.84 2.02 -16.01
CA PRO A 172 -9.11 0.82 -15.25
C PRO A 172 -9.47 -0.32 -16.21
N LEU A 173 -8.62 -1.33 -16.29
CA LEU A 173 -8.86 -2.56 -17.06
C LEU A 173 -9.45 -3.63 -16.15
N ARG A 174 -10.27 -4.53 -16.71
CA ARG A 174 -10.95 -5.60 -15.97
C ARG A 174 -10.81 -6.93 -16.70
N GLY A 175 -11.20 -8.03 -16.03
CA GLY A 175 -11.20 -9.36 -16.60
C GLY A 175 -9.81 -9.78 -17.10
N GLU A 176 -9.79 -10.57 -18.16
CA GLU A 176 -8.55 -11.12 -18.73
C GLU A 176 -7.62 -10.04 -19.30
N GLU A 177 -8.17 -8.96 -19.88
CA GLU A 177 -7.38 -7.83 -20.40
C GLU A 177 -6.53 -7.20 -19.26
N GLY A 178 -7.17 -6.89 -18.14
CA GLY A 178 -6.47 -6.31 -16.98
C GLY A 178 -5.44 -7.28 -16.38
N ALA A 179 -5.80 -8.55 -16.26
CA ALA A 179 -4.91 -9.58 -15.77
C ALA A 179 -3.68 -9.78 -16.68
N ALA A 180 -3.89 -9.82 -18.01
CA ALA A 180 -2.82 -9.98 -18.99
C ALA A 180 -1.81 -8.81 -18.92
N VAL A 181 -2.30 -7.57 -18.81
CA VAL A 181 -1.44 -6.39 -18.66
C VAL A 181 -0.61 -6.49 -17.37
N LEU A 182 -1.24 -6.83 -16.24
CA LEU A 182 -0.52 -6.98 -14.97
C LEU A 182 0.57 -8.05 -15.05
N ILE A 183 0.23 -9.24 -15.55
CA ILE A 183 1.16 -10.36 -15.72
C ILE A 183 2.35 -9.96 -16.61
N SER A 184 2.08 -9.29 -17.73
CA SER A 184 3.13 -8.80 -18.63
C SER A 184 4.09 -7.84 -17.92
N ARG A 185 3.57 -6.88 -17.14
CA ARG A 185 4.38 -5.93 -16.36
C ARG A 185 5.19 -6.62 -15.27
N GLN A 186 4.64 -7.63 -14.61
CA GLN A 186 5.34 -8.43 -13.59
C GLN A 186 6.51 -9.21 -14.19
N ILE A 187 6.28 -9.87 -15.33
CA ILE A 187 7.33 -10.60 -16.06
C ILE A 187 8.45 -9.65 -16.49
N GLU A 188 8.10 -8.52 -17.12
CA GLU A 188 9.06 -7.50 -17.54
C GLU A 188 9.88 -6.98 -16.34
N ALA A 189 9.20 -6.70 -15.21
CA ALA A 189 9.85 -6.22 -14.00
C ALA A 189 10.89 -7.23 -13.46
N ILE A 190 10.53 -8.52 -13.36
CA ILE A 190 11.44 -9.56 -12.88
C ILE A 190 12.68 -9.64 -13.78
N VAL A 191 12.48 -9.70 -15.10
CA VAL A 191 13.59 -9.79 -16.07
C VAL A 191 14.53 -8.60 -15.93
N ARG A 192 13.99 -7.38 -15.94
CA ARG A 192 14.81 -6.16 -15.86
C ARG A 192 15.52 -6.01 -14.53
N LEU A 193 14.85 -6.33 -13.41
CA LEU A 193 15.47 -6.33 -12.08
C LEU A 193 16.66 -7.32 -12.04
N LYS A 194 16.49 -8.52 -12.58
CA LYS A 194 17.58 -9.51 -12.64
C LYS A 194 18.73 -9.06 -13.54
N GLN A 195 18.46 -8.43 -14.67
CA GLN A 195 19.50 -7.84 -15.54
C GLN A 195 20.31 -6.75 -14.82
N ARG A 196 19.70 -6.05 -13.87
CA ARG A 196 20.35 -5.03 -13.02
C ARG A 196 20.99 -5.60 -11.75
N GLY A 197 21.02 -6.92 -11.56
CA GLY A 197 21.65 -7.58 -10.42
C GLY A 197 20.88 -7.46 -9.09
N VAL A 198 19.60 -7.09 -9.14
CA VAL A 198 18.74 -7.00 -7.95
C VAL A 198 18.28 -8.40 -7.56
N VAL A 199 18.25 -8.69 -6.26
CA VAL A 199 17.68 -9.94 -5.73
C VAL A 199 16.15 -9.84 -5.78
N VAL A 200 15.51 -10.81 -6.43
CA VAL A 200 14.06 -10.82 -6.65
C VAL A 200 13.38 -11.94 -5.89
N LYS A 201 12.43 -11.59 -5.03
CA LYS A 201 11.50 -12.53 -4.39
C LYS A 201 10.15 -12.43 -5.08
N VAL A 202 9.49 -13.58 -5.28
CA VAL A 202 8.09 -13.62 -5.73
C VAL A 202 7.20 -14.02 -4.56
N ASN A 203 6.21 -13.19 -4.26
CA ASN A 203 5.13 -13.55 -3.32
C ASN A 203 3.92 -14.06 -4.12
N SER A 204 3.32 -15.16 -3.68
CA SER A 204 2.05 -15.67 -4.23
C SER A 204 1.08 -15.99 -3.11
N ILE A 205 -0.15 -15.50 -3.23
CA ILE A 205 -1.23 -15.81 -2.29
C ILE A 205 -1.94 -17.06 -2.76
N ILE A 206 -2.02 -18.08 -1.90
CA ILE A 206 -2.76 -19.32 -2.16
C ILE A 206 -4.25 -19.07 -1.93
N ILE A 207 -5.05 -19.19 -2.97
CA ILE A 207 -6.51 -19.00 -2.95
C ILE A 207 -7.16 -20.33 -3.35
N PRO A 208 -7.75 -21.06 -2.38
CA PRO A 208 -8.32 -22.39 -2.63
C PRO A 208 -9.35 -22.41 -3.77
N GLY A 209 -9.22 -23.36 -4.68
CA GLY A 209 -10.12 -23.56 -5.82
C GLY A 209 -9.97 -22.50 -6.93
N ILE A 210 -9.03 -21.57 -6.81
CA ILE A 210 -8.77 -20.53 -7.83
C ILE A 210 -7.37 -20.68 -8.42
N ASN A 211 -6.33 -20.69 -7.60
CA ASN A 211 -4.95 -20.74 -8.08
C ASN A 211 -4.05 -21.74 -7.34
N ASP A 212 -4.55 -22.50 -6.39
CA ASP A 212 -3.75 -23.43 -5.59
C ASP A 212 -3.05 -24.50 -6.44
N GLU A 213 -3.67 -24.96 -7.54
CA GLU A 213 -3.04 -25.86 -8.52
C GLU A 213 -2.12 -25.11 -9.51
N HIS A 214 -2.27 -23.79 -9.68
CA HIS A 214 -1.54 -22.97 -10.63
C HIS A 214 -0.23 -22.37 -10.05
N ILE A 215 -0.11 -22.26 -8.73
CA ILE A 215 1.08 -21.66 -8.10
C ILE A 215 2.41 -22.37 -8.45
N PRO A 216 2.49 -23.71 -8.59
CA PRO A 216 3.70 -24.37 -9.08
C PRO A 216 4.15 -23.91 -10.48
N GLU A 217 3.22 -23.57 -11.37
CA GLU A 217 3.52 -23.01 -12.69
C GLU A 217 4.08 -21.58 -12.57
N ILE A 218 3.56 -20.78 -11.62
CA ILE A 218 4.12 -19.46 -11.28
C ILE A 218 5.57 -19.62 -10.80
N ALA A 219 5.85 -20.61 -9.94
CA ALA A 219 7.19 -20.90 -9.46
C ALA A 219 8.14 -21.28 -10.60
N ALA A 220 7.68 -22.14 -11.52
CA ALA A 220 8.43 -22.54 -12.70
C ALA A 220 8.73 -21.33 -13.60
N LYS A 221 7.73 -20.49 -13.87
CA LYS A 221 7.90 -19.27 -14.66
C LYS A 221 8.87 -18.29 -14.01
N ALA A 222 8.67 -17.99 -12.73
CA ALA A 222 9.52 -17.08 -11.97
C ALA A 222 10.99 -17.56 -11.89
N GLY A 223 11.19 -18.86 -11.66
CA GLY A 223 12.52 -19.48 -11.67
C GLY A 223 13.20 -19.38 -13.05
N ALA A 224 12.46 -19.63 -14.14
CA ALA A 224 12.95 -19.46 -15.50
C ALA A 224 13.31 -18.00 -15.84
N LEU A 225 12.68 -17.02 -15.20
CA LEU A 225 13.00 -15.60 -15.32
C LEU A 225 14.17 -15.17 -14.42
N GLY A 226 14.71 -16.08 -13.60
CA GLY A 226 15.86 -15.85 -12.72
C GLY A 226 15.51 -15.28 -11.34
N ALA A 227 14.25 -15.35 -10.89
CA ALA A 227 13.92 -15.01 -9.52
C ALA A 227 14.71 -15.89 -8.52
N ASP A 228 15.01 -15.34 -7.34
CA ASP A 228 15.91 -15.99 -6.38
C ASP A 228 15.15 -16.77 -5.30
N LEU A 229 13.93 -16.32 -4.95
CA LEU A 229 13.17 -16.88 -3.82
C LEU A 229 11.67 -16.72 -4.08
N MET A 230 10.87 -17.66 -3.58
CA MET A 230 9.42 -17.55 -3.58
C MET A 230 8.84 -17.68 -2.16
N ASN A 231 7.74 -17.01 -1.93
CA ASN A 231 6.98 -17.10 -0.69
C ASN A 231 5.52 -17.37 -1.01
N CYS A 232 5.11 -18.63 -0.86
CA CYS A 232 3.72 -19.03 -0.97
C CYS A 232 3.01 -18.79 0.36
N MET A 233 2.05 -17.87 0.36
CA MET A 233 1.34 -17.44 1.57
C MET A 233 -0.13 -17.83 1.50
N ALA A 234 -0.66 -18.38 2.59
CA ALA A 234 -2.09 -18.65 2.70
C ALA A 234 -2.89 -17.36 2.56
N MET A 235 -3.98 -17.36 1.79
CA MET A 235 -4.94 -16.26 1.82
C MET A 235 -5.51 -16.09 3.22
N VAL A 236 -5.72 -14.86 3.64
CA VAL A 236 -6.45 -14.53 4.87
C VAL A 236 -7.70 -13.78 4.47
N PRO A 237 -8.91 -14.27 4.78
CA PRO A 237 -10.15 -13.55 4.54
C PRO A 237 -10.14 -12.19 5.25
N VAL A 238 -10.59 -11.16 4.53
CA VAL A 238 -10.64 -9.79 5.05
C VAL A 238 -12.06 -9.28 4.92
N LYS A 239 -12.59 -8.74 6.02
CA LYS A 239 -13.96 -8.20 6.06
C LYS A 239 -14.15 -7.11 4.99
N GLY A 240 -15.23 -7.23 4.21
CA GLY A 240 -15.57 -6.33 3.13
C GLY A 240 -14.75 -6.54 1.84
N ALA A 241 -13.91 -7.58 1.74
CA ALA A 241 -13.29 -8.01 0.50
C ALA A 241 -14.23 -8.94 -0.28
N VAL A 242 -14.05 -9.03 -1.61
CA VAL A 242 -14.86 -9.95 -2.45
C VAL A 242 -14.73 -11.41 -1.99
N PHE A 243 -13.52 -11.78 -1.52
CA PHE A 243 -13.24 -13.14 -1.03
C PHE A 243 -13.37 -13.27 0.51
N GLU A 244 -14.19 -12.44 1.15
CA GLU A 244 -14.42 -12.50 2.61
C GLU A 244 -14.88 -13.89 3.05
N GLU A 245 -15.76 -14.53 2.27
CA GLU A 245 -16.33 -15.85 2.58
C GLU A 245 -15.51 -17.03 2.00
N VAL A 246 -14.42 -16.76 1.30
CA VAL A 246 -13.55 -17.83 0.78
C VAL A 246 -12.72 -18.40 1.93
N ALA A 247 -12.87 -19.69 2.21
CA ALA A 247 -12.11 -20.35 3.26
C ALA A 247 -10.59 -20.25 2.99
N PRO A 248 -9.78 -19.94 4.00
CA PRO A 248 -8.32 -19.95 3.82
C PRO A 248 -7.82 -21.36 3.52
N PRO A 249 -6.68 -21.53 2.83
CA PRO A 249 -6.08 -22.84 2.64
C PRO A 249 -5.67 -23.41 3.99
N ASP A 250 -5.88 -24.70 4.19
CA ASP A 250 -5.39 -25.41 5.34
C ASP A 250 -3.86 -25.61 5.28
N ASN A 251 -3.30 -26.12 6.38
CA ASN A 251 -1.87 -26.37 6.47
C ASN A 251 -1.38 -27.42 5.46
N LEU A 252 -2.21 -28.42 5.14
CA LEU A 252 -1.87 -29.49 4.20
C LEU A 252 -1.78 -28.93 2.76
N MET A 253 -2.77 -28.17 2.33
CA MET A 253 -2.76 -27.47 1.04
C MET A 253 -1.56 -26.54 0.93
N THR A 254 -1.33 -25.72 1.96
CA THR A 254 -0.19 -24.79 1.99
C THR A 254 1.15 -25.54 1.88
N ALA A 255 1.32 -26.65 2.60
CA ALA A 255 2.51 -27.48 2.54
C ALA A 255 2.68 -28.14 1.15
N ARG A 256 1.59 -28.66 0.58
CA ARG A 256 1.59 -29.26 -0.76
C ARG A 256 2.03 -28.26 -1.82
N VAL A 257 1.42 -27.07 -1.84
CA VAL A 257 1.75 -26.01 -2.81
C VAL A 257 3.20 -25.59 -2.68
N ARG A 258 3.71 -25.39 -1.47
CA ARG A 258 5.12 -25.07 -1.22
C ARG A 258 6.07 -26.15 -1.72
N LEU A 259 5.80 -27.41 -1.39
CA LEU A 259 6.62 -28.55 -1.81
C LEU A 259 6.68 -28.71 -3.34
N GLN A 260 5.54 -28.48 -4.03
CA GLN A 260 5.49 -28.52 -5.48
C GLN A 260 6.26 -27.36 -6.09
N SER A 261 6.11 -26.16 -5.53
CA SER A 261 6.79 -24.93 -6.00
C SER A 261 8.31 -24.95 -5.75
N GLU A 262 8.76 -25.60 -4.66
CA GLU A 262 10.18 -25.70 -4.29
C GLU A 262 11.04 -26.42 -5.33
N ARG A 263 10.42 -27.29 -6.15
CA ARG A 263 11.09 -27.96 -7.28
C ARG A 263 11.58 -26.98 -8.34
N HIS A 264 11.01 -25.79 -8.40
CA HIS A 264 11.27 -24.78 -9.42
C HIS A 264 11.97 -23.54 -8.85
N LEU A 265 11.67 -23.18 -7.60
CA LEU A 265 12.20 -21.96 -6.96
C LEU A 265 12.25 -22.17 -5.44
N PRO A 266 13.38 -21.87 -4.77
CA PRO A 266 13.52 -21.97 -3.32
C PRO A 266 12.41 -21.27 -2.58
N GLN A 267 11.92 -21.85 -1.47
CA GLN A 267 10.79 -21.34 -0.70
C GLN A 267 11.21 -20.65 0.59
N MET A 268 10.63 -19.47 0.86
CA MET A 268 10.74 -18.78 2.13
C MET A 268 9.87 -19.50 3.17
N THR A 269 10.47 -20.05 4.22
CA THR A 269 9.75 -20.85 5.25
C THR A 269 9.54 -20.11 6.58
N HIS A 270 10.17 -18.96 6.79
CA HIS A 270 10.18 -18.18 8.05
C HIS A 270 9.40 -16.85 7.97
N CYS A 271 8.52 -16.69 6.98
CA CYS A 271 7.70 -15.50 6.85
C CYS A 271 6.64 -15.43 7.95
N ALA A 272 6.63 -14.35 8.74
CA ALA A 272 5.63 -14.06 9.75
C ALA A 272 4.64 -12.97 9.35
N ARG A 273 4.64 -12.55 8.07
CA ARG A 273 3.82 -11.44 7.54
C ARG A 273 3.93 -10.18 8.41
N CYS A 274 4.91 -9.38 8.10
CA CYS A 274 5.14 -8.10 8.78
C CYS A 274 3.99 -7.12 8.50
N ARG A 275 3.85 -6.11 9.34
CA ARG A 275 2.97 -4.97 9.05
C ARG A 275 3.71 -3.96 8.15
N ALA A 276 2.95 -3.07 7.49
CA ALA A 276 3.51 -2.01 6.65
C ALA A 276 4.31 -0.97 7.46
N ASP A 277 4.12 -0.92 8.77
CA ASP A 277 4.84 -0.09 9.75
C ASP A 277 5.75 -0.89 10.71
N ALA A 278 6.07 -2.13 10.38
CA ALA A 278 6.78 -3.04 11.27
C ALA A 278 8.22 -2.60 11.58
N VAL A 279 8.64 -2.77 12.85
CA VAL A 279 10.00 -2.47 13.34
C VAL A 279 10.51 -3.65 14.18
N GLY A 280 11.79 -4.02 13.99
CA GLY A 280 12.46 -5.05 14.79
C GLY A 280 12.59 -6.38 14.08
N PHE A 281 12.66 -7.48 14.83
CA PHE A 281 12.82 -8.83 14.27
C PHE A 281 11.53 -9.31 13.59
N ILE A 282 11.67 -10.27 12.66
CA ILE A 282 10.51 -10.91 12.02
C ILE A 282 9.63 -11.55 13.08
N GLY A 283 8.33 -11.24 13.05
CA GLY A 283 7.34 -11.75 14.02
C GLY A 283 7.12 -10.85 15.23
N GLU A 284 7.97 -9.84 15.46
CA GLU A 284 7.69 -8.83 16.48
C GLU A 284 6.54 -7.92 16.08
N ASP A 285 5.63 -7.69 17.02
CA ASP A 285 4.59 -6.67 16.92
C ASP A 285 5.10 -5.33 17.43
N MET A 286 4.58 -4.25 16.87
CA MET A 286 4.85 -2.91 17.37
C MET A 286 4.23 -2.74 18.76
N THR A 287 5.01 -2.13 19.66
CA THR A 287 4.54 -1.69 20.97
C THR A 287 3.69 -0.42 20.84
N SER A 288 2.92 -0.12 21.90
CA SER A 288 2.16 1.16 21.95
C SER A 288 3.09 2.37 21.80
N GLU A 289 4.27 2.34 22.40
CA GLU A 289 5.30 3.40 22.28
C GLU A 289 5.75 3.58 20.83
N GLN A 290 5.95 2.50 20.08
CA GLN A 290 6.32 2.57 18.65
C GLN A 290 5.20 3.15 17.82
N HIS A 291 3.94 2.79 18.11
CA HIS A 291 2.77 3.38 17.47
C HIS A 291 2.66 4.88 17.75
N ASP A 292 2.92 5.31 18.99
CA ASP A 292 2.90 6.73 19.33
C ASP A 292 4.08 7.48 18.70
N THR A 293 5.23 6.83 18.62
CA THR A 293 6.41 7.40 17.95
C THR A 293 6.13 7.68 16.47
N ILE A 294 5.58 6.72 15.73
CA ILE A 294 5.30 6.93 14.29
C ILE A 294 4.21 7.99 14.09
N ARG A 295 3.18 8.06 14.97
CA ARG A 295 2.18 9.13 14.94
C ARG A 295 2.79 10.50 15.20
N HIS A 296 3.74 10.60 16.16
CA HIS A 296 4.47 11.82 16.43
C HIS A 296 5.17 12.33 15.17
N PHE A 297 5.95 11.49 14.49
CA PHE A 297 6.64 11.87 13.25
C PHE A 297 5.67 12.22 12.11
N ALA A 298 4.56 11.53 12.00
CA ALA A 298 3.53 11.84 11.00
C ALA A 298 2.87 13.21 11.23
N GLY A 299 2.79 13.65 12.49
CA GLY A 299 2.29 14.97 12.88
C GLY A 299 3.32 16.10 12.80
N MET A 300 4.62 15.79 12.59
CA MET A 300 5.65 16.81 12.49
C MET A 300 5.50 17.64 11.22
N SER A 301 5.37 18.95 11.38
CA SER A 301 5.57 19.90 10.28
C SER A 301 7.06 20.05 10.02
N LEU A 302 7.52 19.63 8.85
CA LEU A 302 8.91 19.85 8.43
C LEU A 302 9.12 21.23 7.79
N ASN A 303 8.03 21.97 7.59
CA ASN A 303 8.01 23.39 7.22
C ASN A 303 6.92 24.10 8.01
N PRO A 304 7.27 25.17 8.73
CA PRO A 304 6.30 25.97 9.46
C PRO A 304 5.61 26.97 8.50
N ASP A 305 4.75 26.51 7.62
CA ASP A 305 3.78 27.43 7.03
C ASP A 305 2.57 27.51 7.93
N GLU A 306 2.77 28.30 8.97
CA GLU A 306 2.05 28.32 10.23
C GLU A 306 0.70 29.04 10.17
N ASN A 307 0.23 29.47 8.98
CA ASN A 307 -0.90 30.40 8.91
C ASN A 307 -2.23 29.78 8.45
N ALA A 308 -2.33 28.47 8.30
CA ALA A 308 -3.64 27.90 8.03
C ALA A 308 -4.21 27.21 9.24
N GLN A 309 -5.08 27.90 9.99
CA GLN A 309 -5.87 27.32 11.07
C GLN A 309 -6.57 26.00 10.65
N ARG A 310 -6.65 25.70 9.35
CA ARG A 310 -7.24 24.50 8.76
C ARG A 310 -6.47 24.03 7.53
N PRO A 311 -5.29 23.42 7.71
CA PRO A 311 -4.42 23.06 6.61
C PRO A 311 -4.87 21.83 5.83
N TYR A 312 -5.88 21.10 6.30
CA TYR A 312 -6.22 19.77 5.79
C TYR A 312 -7.55 19.75 5.04
N ILE A 313 -7.69 18.70 4.19
CA ILE A 313 -8.95 18.29 3.59
C ILE A 313 -9.18 16.82 3.93
N ALA A 314 -10.35 16.49 4.44
CA ALA A 314 -10.79 15.12 4.69
C ALA A 314 -11.46 14.56 3.42
N VAL A 315 -11.24 13.29 3.12
CA VAL A 315 -11.77 12.62 1.92
C VAL A 315 -12.37 11.27 2.27
N ALA A 316 -13.60 11.04 1.84
CA ALA A 316 -14.26 9.75 1.93
C ALA A 316 -13.88 8.90 0.71
N THR A 317 -13.06 7.88 0.94
CA THR A 317 -12.51 7.03 -0.11
C THR A 317 -12.32 5.60 0.38
N MET A 318 -12.53 4.63 -0.52
CA MET A 318 -12.28 3.22 -0.25
C MET A 318 -10.82 2.84 -0.47
N GLU A 319 -10.20 3.35 -1.56
CA GLU A 319 -8.88 2.91 -2.03
C GLU A 319 -7.82 4.02 -2.09
N GLY A 320 -8.17 5.27 -1.70
CA GLY A 320 -7.24 6.38 -1.68
C GLY A 320 -6.91 7.00 -3.06
N ALA A 321 -7.66 6.66 -4.11
CA ALA A 321 -7.49 7.22 -5.46
C ALA A 321 -8.69 8.05 -5.91
N LEU A 322 -9.89 7.64 -5.53
CA LEU A 322 -11.15 8.26 -5.91
C LEU A 322 -11.93 8.73 -4.69
N VAL A 323 -12.68 9.82 -4.85
CA VAL A 323 -13.78 10.15 -3.95
C VAL A 323 -14.96 9.27 -4.35
N ASN A 324 -15.25 8.22 -3.57
CA ASN A 324 -16.20 7.17 -3.95
C ASN A 324 -17.02 6.62 -2.78
N GLN A 325 -17.03 7.30 -1.63
CA GLN A 325 -17.86 6.92 -0.50
C GLN A 325 -18.86 8.01 -0.11
N HIS A 326 -20.06 7.57 0.27
CA HIS A 326 -21.06 8.39 0.95
C HIS A 326 -20.60 8.66 2.39
N LEU A 327 -20.82 9.88 2.90
CA LEU A 327 -20.35 10.26 4.24
C LEU A 327 -20.90 9.35 5.35
N GLY A 328 -22.15 8.94 5.24
CA GLY A 328 -22.80 8.06 6.23
C GLY A 328 -22.20 6.65 6.30
N GLU A 329 -21.61 6.17 5.20
CA GLU A 329 -21.05 4.84 5.04
C GLU A 329 -19.53 4.80 5.24
N ALA A 330 -18.90 5.97 5.27
CA ALA A 330 -17.45 6.05 5.44
C ALA A 330 -17.08 5.75 6.89
N GLU A 331 -16.39 4.63 7.14
CA GLU A 331 -15.87 4.30 8.47
C GLU A 331 -14.60 5.09 8.80
N ARG A 332 -13.93 5.62 7.78
CA ARG A 332 -12.68 6.39 7.88
C ARG A 332 -12.62 7.45 6.82
N LEU A 333 -11.90 8.51 7.15
CA LEU A 333 -11.60 9.61 6.23
C LEU A 333 -10.09 9.71 6.06
N ALA A 334 -9.64 9.81 4.82
CA ALA A 334 -8.26 10.11 4.48
C ALA A 334 -8.03 11.62 4.59
N ILE A 335 -7.00 12.03 5.32
CA ILE A 335 -6.68 13.45 5.57
C ILE A 335 -5.51 13.86 4.70
N TYR A 336 -5.71 14.86 3.86
CA TYR A 336 -4.72 15.35 2.90
C TYR A 336 -4.25 16.76 3.23
N ALA A 337 -2.97 17.02 2.95
CA ALA A 337 -2.35 18.33 2.98
C ALA A 337 -1.65 18.64 1.65
N PRO A 338 -1.39 19.91 1.31
CA PRO A 338 -0.45 20.26 0.25
C PRO A 338 0.93 19.66 0.53
N ASP A 339 1.58 19.18 -0.51
CA ASP A 339 2.97 18.74 -0.41
C ASP A 339 3.88 19.96 -0.60
N LEU A 340 4.55 20.36 0.47
CA LEU A 340 5.42 21.54 0.46
C LEU A 340 6.72 21.29 -0.33
N ALA A 341 7.13 20.02 -0.46
CA ALA A 341 8.31 19.65 -1.24
C ALA A 341 8.01 19.57 -2.75
N ALA A 342 6.73 19.42 -3.12
CA ALA A 342 6.29 19.30 -4.51
C ALA A 342 5.06 20.19 -4.77
N PRO A 343 5.25 21.48 -5.09
CA PRO A 343 4.15 22.41 -5.32
C PRO A 343 3.11 21.89 -6.31
N GLY A 344 1.84 21.97 -5.93
CA GLY A 344 0.71 21.44 -6.70
C GLY A 344 0.39 19.96 -6.50
N ARG A 345 1.10 19.26 -5.63
CA ARG A 345 0.79 17.90 -5.16
C ARG A 345 0.20 17.90 -3.76
N PHE A 346 -0.39 16.77 -3.40
CA PHE A 346 -1.02 16.57 -2.10
C PHE A 346 -0.52 15.25 -1.51
N ARG A 347 -0.29 15.27 -0.21
CA ARG A 347 0.11 14.10 0.56
C ARG A 347 -0.99 13.63 1.48
N LEU A 348 -1.15 12.34 1.62
CA LEU A 348 -1.94 11.76 2.69
C LEU A 348 -1.18 11.95 4.01
N VAL A 349 -1.82 12.57 4.98
CA VAL A 349 -1.26 12.81 6.33
C VAL A 349 -1.57 11.65 7.24
N GLU A 350 -2.85 11.29 7.33
CA GLU A 350 -3.35 10.24 8.20
C GLU A 350 -4.73 9.77 7.76
N THR A 351 -5.28 8.76 8.44
CA THR A 351 -6.69 8.40 8.34
C THR A 351 -7.35 8.55 9.70
N ARG A 352 -8.57 9.12 9.74
CA ARG A 352 -9.34 9.32 10.97
C ARG A 352 -10.60 8.46 10.94
N PRO A 353 -10.90 7.71 12.00
CA PRO A 353 -12.16 6.98 12.10
C PRO A 353 -13.33 7.95 12.24
N THR A 354 -14.40 7.69 11.49
CA THR A 354 -15.69 8.36 11.70
C THR A 354 -16.35 7.83 12.97
N PRO A 355 -17.24 8.60 13.61
CA PRO A 355 -18.05 8.08 14.70
C PRO A 355 -18.98 6.96 14.20
N GLU A 356 -19.29 6.01 15.09
CA GLU A 356 -20.19 4.89 14.81
C GLU A 356 -21.55 5.34 14.31
N GLU A 357 -22.23 4.47 13.55
CA GLU A 357 -23.58 4.74 13.06
C GLU A 357 -24.58 4.91 14.19
N GLY A 358 -25.54 5.82 14.02
CA GLY A 358 -26.51 6.20 15.04
C GLY A 358 -26.13 7.49 15.77
N GLY A 359 -26.95 7.93 16.72
CA GLY A 359 -26.68 9.14 17.56
C GLY A 359 -27.05 10.49 16.93
N GLY A 360 -27.68 10.52 15.76
CA GLY A 360 -28.22 11.76 15.15
C GLY A 360 -27.19 12.88 15.04
N ASP A 361 -27.59 14.10 15.42
CA ASP A 361 -26.72 15.30 15.33
C ASP A 361 -25.43 15.18 16.13
N ASN A 362 -25.42 14.42 17.24
CA ASN A 362 -24.23 14.22 18.06
C ASN A 362 -23.10 13.47 17.31
N ARG A 363 -23.45 12.54 16.43
CA ARG A 363 -22.48 11.86 15.55
C ARG A 363 -21.70 12.88 14.72
N TRP A 364 -22.42 13.82 14.13
CA TRP A 364 -21.84 14.81 13.22
C TRP A 364 -21.08 15.91 13.94
N ALA A 365 -21.52 16.29 15.14
CA ALA A 365 -20.78 17.20 16.02
C ALA A 365 -19.44 16.57 16.46
N THR A 366 -19.45 15.29 16.83
CA THR A 366 -18.24 14.54 17.16
C THR A 366 -17.30 14.44 15.95
N LEU A 367 -17.84 14.23 14.74
CA LEU A 367 -17.04 14.24 13.52
C LEU A 367 -16.44 15.63 13.25
N ALA A 368 -17.23 16.69 13.43
CA ALA A 368 -16.75 18.07 13.25
C ALA A 368 -15.57 18.39 14.18
N GLU A 369 -15.63 17.96 15.44
CA GLU A 369 -14.53 18.15 16.40
C GLU A 369 -13.27 17.36 15.97
N LYS A 370 -13.42 16.13 15.47
CA LYS A 370 -12.33 15.35 14.91
C LYS A 370 -11.69 15.98 13.66
N LEU A 371 -12.44 16.82 12.95
CA LEU A 371 -12.02 17.47 11.71
C LEU A 371 -11.84 19.00 11.88
N LYS A 372 -11.67 19.49 13.09
CA LYS A 372 -11.55 20.94 13.36
C LYS A 372 -10.37 21.63 12.67
N ASP A 373 -9.35 20.86 12.32
CA ASP A 373 -8.18 21.28 11.57
C ASP A 373 -8.31 21.08 10.04
N CYS A 374 -9.46 20.57 9.57
CA CYS A 374 -9.79 20.46 8.16
C CYS A 374 -10.61 21.66 7.69
N ARG A 375 -10.32 22.19 6.49
CA ARG A 375 -11.11 23.25 5.84
C ARG A 375 -12.30 22.72 5.06
N ALA A 376 -12.21 21.48 4.59
CA ALA A 376 -13.25 20.84 3.82
C ALA A 376 -13.27 19.32 4.02
N ILE A 377 -14.39 18.73 3.65
CA ILE A 377 -14.55 17.29 3.49
C ILE A 377 -15.08 16.98 2.08
N MET A 378 -14.44 16.08 1.35
CA MET A 378 -14.84 15.62 0.02
C MET A 378 -15.51 14.25 0.13
N VAL A 379 -16.73 14.14 -0.39
CA VAL A 379 -17.58 12.95 -0.30
C VAL A 379 -18.36 12.77 -1.60
N THR A 380 -18.87 11.57 -1.89
CA THR A 380 -19.80 11.43 -3.03
C THR A 380 -21.13 12.09 -2.76
N SER A 381 -21.61 11.99 -1.54
CA SER A 381 -22.80 12.72 -1.07
C SER A 381 -22.85 12.72 0.46
N ALA A 382 -23.59 13.68 1.00
CA ALA A 382 -23.91 13.78 2.42
C ALA A 382 -25.39 14.14 2.60
N GLY A 383 -26.02 13.57 3.61
CA GLY A 383 -27.41 13.93 3.97
C GLY A 383 -27.53 15.39 4.46
N PRO A 384 -28.76 15.93 4.55
CA PRO A 384 -28.98 17.32 5.00
C PRO A 384 -28.43 17.60 6.41
N THR A 385 -28.59 16.66 7.33
CA THR A 385 -28.16 16.80 8.73
C THR A 385 -26.62 16.92 8.84
N PRO A 386 -25.79 16.00 8.32
CA PRO A 386 -24.34 16.16 8.32
C PRO A 386 -23.89 17.43 7.61
N GLN A 387 -24.49 17.80 6.49
CA GLN A 387 -24.14 19.06 5.79
C GLN A 387 -24.36 20.27 6.70
N LYS A 388 -25.53 20.36 7.36
CA LYS A 388 -25.86 21.45 8.27
C LYS A 388 -24.89 21.53 9.46
N VAL A 389 -24.66 20.40 10.14
CA VAL A 389 -23.81 20.36 11.35
C VAL A 389 -22.35 20.67 11.00
N LEU A 390 -21.80 20.04 9.98
CA LEU A 390 -20.39 20.25 9.59
C LEU A 390 -20.15 21.68 9.12
N THR A 391 -21.08 22.26 8.33
CA THR A 391 -20.98 23.65 7.88
C THR A 391 -21.08 24.64 9.05
N ALA A 392 -21.94 24.38 10.04
CA ALA A 392 -22.01 25.19 11.26
C ALA A 392 -20.71 25.21 12.07
N HIS A 393 -19.91 24.15 11.97
CA HIS A 393 -18.57 24.06 12.56
C HIS A 393 -17.44 24.55 11.62
N GLY A 394 -17.82 25.19 10.50
CA GLY A 394 -16.88 25.80 9.55
C GLY A 394 -16.20 24.82 8.60
N LEU A 395 -16.72 23.61 8.44
CA LEU A 395 -16.25 22.64 7.45
C LEU A 395 -17.04 22.79 6.15
N LYS A 396 -16.33 22.99 5.04
CA LYS A 396 -16.95 23.00 3.70
C LYS A 396 -17.21 21.55 3.26
N VAL A 397 -18.48 21.17 3.05
CA VAL A 397 -18.82 19.87 2.48
C VAL A 397 -18.81 19.97 0.95
N VAL A 398 -17.97 19.17 0.30
CA VAL A 398 -17.79 19.17 -1.15
C VAL A 398 -18.26 17.82 -1.69
N GLU A 399 -19.38 17.83 -2.39
CA GLU A 399 -19.92 16.63 -3.06
C GLU A 399 -19.33 16.50 -4.45
N MET A 400 -18.64 15.38 -4.69
CA MET A 400 -17.99 15.08 -5.95
C MET A 400 -17.72 13.60 -6.12
N GLU A 401 -17.46 13.18 -7.37
CA GLU A 401 -16.95 11.84 -7.73
C GLU A 401 -15.72 11.98 -8.62
N GLY A 402 -14.73 11.12 -8.47
CA GLY A 402 -13.55 11.09 -9.34
C GLY A 402 -12.24 11.20 -8.60
N LEU A 403 -11.20 11.60 -9.30
CA LEU A 403 -9.83 11.59 -8.78
C LEU A 403 -9.66 12.55 -7.60
N ILE A 404 -9.11 12.03 -6.50
CA ILE A 404 -8.83 12.81 -5.29
C ILE A 404 -7.92 13.99 -5.61
N ASP A 405 -6.83 13.78 -6.36
CA ASP A 405 -5.85 14.82 -6.67
C ASP A 405 -6.48 16.02 -7.42
N GLU A 406 -7.42 15.76 -8.33
CA GLU A 406 -8.11 16.84 -9.06
C GLU A 406 -9.09 17.60 -8.14
N GLY A 407 -9.79 16.87 -7.27
CA GLY A 407 -10.64 17.48 -6.25
C GLY A 407 -9.85 18.32 -5.26
N LEU A 408 -8.75 17.80 -4.75
CA LEU A 408 -7.87 18.54 -3.82
C LEU A 408 -7.33 19.82 -4.45
N LYS A 409 -6.87 19.78 -5.71
CA LYS A 409 -6.42 20.98 -6.44
C LYS A 409 -7.50 22.07 -6.46
N ALA A 410 -8.73 21.69 -6.81
CA ALA A 410 -9.83 22.64 -6.86
C ALA A 410 -10.15 23.21 -5.48
N VAL A 411 -10.27 22.35 -4.46
CA VAL A 411 -10.69 22.77 -3.12
C VAL A 411 -9.62 23.58 -2.39
N PHE A 412 -8.34 23.22 -2.52
CA PHE A 412 -7.23 24.00 -1.93
C PHE A 412 -7.06 25.38 -2.61
N ALA A 413 -7.38 25.46 -3.91
CA ALA A 413 -7.34 26.72 -4.66
C ALA A 413 -8.65 27.55 -4.55
N ASP A 414 -9.61 27.13 -3.71
CA ASP A 414 -10.95 27.70 -3.59
C ASP A 414 -11.70 27.83 -4.93
N GLN A 415 -11.37 26.94 -5.87
CA GLN A 415 -12.03 26.84 -7.17
C GLN A 415 -13.21 25.85 -7.12
N PRO A 416 -14.24 26.06 -7.95
CA PRO A 416 -15.31 25.07 -8.07
C PRO A 416 -14.77 23.75 -8.63
N VAL A 417 -15.26 22.64 -8.08
CA VAL A 417 -14.94 21.31 -8.62
C VAL A 417 -15.36 21.23 -10.08
N PRO A 418 -14.52 20.69 -10.98
CA PRO A 418 -14.82 20.56 -12.40
C PRO A 418 -16.18 19.91 -12.66
N ALA A 419 -16.90 20.37 -13.66
CA ALA A 419 -18.26 19.88 -13.97
C ALA A 419 -18.28 18.36 -14.27
N SER A 420 -17.19 17.81 -14.80
CA SER A 420 -17.00 16.36 -15.05
C SER A 420 -16.95 15.52 -13.77
N MET A 421 -16.67 16.14 -12.62
CA MET A 421 -16.56 15.52 -11.31
C MET A 421 -17.77 15.80 -10.43
N LYS A 422 -18.72 16.63 -10.88
CA LYS A 422 -19.97 16.82 -10.20
C LYS A 422 -20.88 15.63 -10.47
N ARG A 423 -21.46 15.08 -9.40
CA ARG A 423 -22.42 13.97 -9.52
C ARG A 423 -23.60 14.42 -10.41
N ARG A 424 -23.93 13.60 -11.41
CA ARG A 424 -25.04 13.88 -12.35
C ARG A 424 -26.44 13.59 -11.79
N PHE A 425 -26.55 13.11 -10.54
CA PHE A 425 -27.82 12.76 -9.93
C PHE A 425 -28.12 13.65 -8.72
N THR A 426 -29.33 14.18 -8.74
CA THR A 426 -29.92 15.00 -7.71
C THR A 426 -30.01 14.27 -6.37
N SER A 427 -29.83 15.08 -5.31
CA SER A 427 -30.02 14.82 -3.88
C SER A 427 -30.80 13.57 -3.49
N CYS A 428 -30.33 12.85 -2.49
CA CYS A 428 -31.16 11.95 -1.67
C CYS A 428 -32.40 12.71 -1.22
N GLY A 429 -33.56 12.36 -1.78
CA GLY A 429 -34.83 13.01 -1.43
C GLY A 429 -35.90 13.03 -2.52
N ALA A 430 -35.56 12.75 -3.78
CA ALA A 430 -36.52 12.69 -4.87
C ALA A 430 -36.68 11.25 -5.40
N GLY A 431 -37.39 10.40 -4.67
CA GLY A 431 -38.13 9.26 -5.25
C GLY A 431 -37.36 8.09 -5.88
N VAL A 432 -36.04 8.00 -5.75
CA VAL A 432 -35.26 6.82 -6.18
C VAL A 432 -34.78 6.08 -4.94
N SER A 433 -35.28 4.84 -4.77
CA SER A 433 -34.94 4.00 -3.63
C SER A 433 -33.41 3.87 -3.49
N CYS A 434 -32.89 4.46 -2.45
CA CYS A 434 -31.54 4.15 -1.95
C CYS A 434 -31.52 2.66 -1.61
N LYS A 435 -30.68 1.86 -2.28
CA LYS A 435 -30.41 0.46 -1.89
C LYS A 435 -29.45 0.36 -0.68
N GLY A 436 -29.31 1.45 0.05
CA GLY A 436 -28.71 1.47 1.37
C GLY A 436 -29.76 1.11 2.42
N THR A 437 -29.36 0.40 3.43
CA THR A 437 -30.17 -0.12 4.55
C THR A 437 -30.82 0.98 5.44
N GLY A 438 -31.22 2.11 4.90
CA GLY A 438 -32.11 3.11 5.53
C GLY A 438 -31.69 3.75 6.87
N ASN A 439 -30.61 3.31 7.51
CA ASN A 439 -30.23 3.69 8.87
C ASN A 439 -29.11 4.75 8.97
N GLY A 440 -28.68 5.32 7.85
CA GLY A 440 -27.48 6.17 7.83
C GLY A 440 -27.69 7.69 7.78
N CYS A 441 -28.90 8.19 7.59
CA CYS A 441 -29.20 9.62 7.38
C CYS A 441 -30.21 10.21 8.37
N GLY A 442 -30.50 9.55 9.48
CA GLY A 442 -31.34 10.07 10.56
C GLY A 442 -30.52 10.82 11.59
#